data_f1de1b0cd7bc49b5a8493af972a0aa0d
#
_entry.id   f1de1b0cd7bc49b5a8493af972a0aa0d
#
_cell.length_a   1.000
_cell.length_b   1.000
_cell.length_c   1.000
_cell.angle_alpha   90.00
_cell.angle_beta   90.00
_cell.angle_gamma   90.00
#
_symmetry.space_group_name_H-M   'P 1'
#
loop_
_entity.id
_entity.type
_entity.pdbx_description
1 polymer ?
#
loop_
_entity_poly.entity_id
_entity_poly.type
_entity_poly.pdbx_seq_one_letter_code
_entity_poly.pdbx_strand_id
1 'polypeptide(L)'
;RMRAMFVFALFPLLGLFAQPLGGVSHWLPVVIIGIVGAAHQSWSANLFSVGSDLFPKSTVATITGLNGMAGGISSFLINECSGLLFDHAAQTQMTFMGFQGKPAGYFIIFCFCSVAYLLGWSVMKLLVPRYRPVA
;
A
#
# COMPACT_ATOMS: atom_id res chain seq x y z
N ARG A 1 -3.08 -8.75 -16.46
CA ARG A 1 -2.44 -7.98 -15.37
C ARG A 1 -3.44 -7.32 -14.42
N MET A 2 -4.48 -6.62 -14.90
CA MET A 2 -5.48 -5.93 -14.04
C MET A 2 -6.17 -6.85 -13.02
N ARG A 3 -6.48 -8.11 -13.40
CA ARG A 3 -7.05 -9.10 -12.45
C ARG A 3 -6.04 -9.52 -11.38
N ALA A 4 -4.78 -9.69 -11.74
CA ALA A 4 -3.72 -10.02 -10.78
C ALA A 4 -3.51 -8.88 -9.79
N MET A 5 -3.46 -7.63 -10.26
CA MET A 5 -3.36 -6.45 -9.40
C MET A 5 -4.55 -6.33 -8.45
N PHE A 6 -5.76 -6.66 -8.90
CA PHE A 6 -6.93 -6.69 -8.01
C PHE A 6 -6.77 -7.72 -6.90
N VAL A 7 -6.33 -8.94 -7.25
CA VAL A 7 -6.07 -9.98 -6.23
C VAL A 7 -5.03 -9.51 -5.23
N PHE A 8 -3.91 -8.96 -5.69
CA PHE A 8 -2.87 -8.44 -4.78
C PHE A 8 -3.33 -7.23 -3.97
N ALA A 9 -4.28 -6.43 -4.47
CA ALA A 9 -4.87 -5.32 -3.71
C ALA A 9 -5.75 -5.77 -2.54
N LEU A 10 -6.18 -7.03 -2.51
CA LEU A 10 -6.97 -7.58 -1.39
C LEU A 10 -6.09 -8.02 -0.21
N PHE A 11 -4.83 -8.39 -0.45
CA PHE A 11 -3.94 -8.87 0.61
C PHE A 11 -3.64 -7.83 1.70
N PRO A 12 -3.50 -6.53 1.42
CA PRO A 12 -3.32 -5.53 2.46
C PRO A 12 -4.47 -5.47 3.47
N LEU A 13 -5.67 -5.95 3.13
CA LEU A 13 -6.78 -6.08 4.07
C LEU A 13 -6.44 -7.04 5.23
N LEU A 14 -5.57 -8.03 4.99
CA LEU A 14 -5.08 -8.92 6.06
C LEU A 14 -4.27 -8.14 7.11
N GLY A 15 -3.65 -7.02 6.74
CA GLY A 15 -2.92 -6.14 7.65
C GLY A 15 -3.78 -5.62 8.80
N LEU A 16 -5.10 -5.51 8.61
CA LEU A 16 -6.05 -5.14 9.68
C LEU A 16 -6.05 -6.13 10.84
N PHE A 17 -5.72 -7.38 10.58
CA PHE A 17 -5.67 -8.44 11.59
C PHE A 17 -4.31 -8.52 12.30
N ALA A 18 -3.27 -7.85 11.79
CA ALA A 18 -1.93 -7.90 12.38
C ALA A 18 -1.93 -7.38 13.82
N GLN A 19 -2.60 -6.26 14.07
CA GLN A 19 -2.65 -5.64 15.41
C GLN A 19 -3.47 -6.48 16.41
N PRO A 20 -4.73 -6.91 16.11
CA PRO A 20 -5.53 -7.72 17.03
C PRO A 20 -4.88 -9.07 17.36
N LEU A 21 -4.27 -9.72 16.37
CA LEU A 21 -3.67 -11.04 16.55
C LEU A 21 -2.31 -11.00 17.27
N GLY A 22 -1.71 -9.81 17.39
CA GLY A 22 -0.50 -9.62 18.19
C GLY A 22 -0.67 -9.95 19.67
N GLY A 23 -1.89 -9.82 20.19
CA GLY A 23 -2.24 -10.23 21.55
C GLY A 23 -2.29 -11.76 21.76
N VAL A 24 -2.45 -12.54 20.68
CA VAL A 24 -2.52 -14.01 20.73
C VAL A 24 -1.12 -14.63 20.58
N SER A 25 -0.36 -14.16 19.61
CA SER A 25 1.01 -14.63 19.36
C SER A 25 1.82 -13.58 18.62
N HIS A 26 3.08 -13.38 19.01
CA HIS A 26 4.00 -12.47 18.35
C HIS A 26 4.34 -12.86 16.90
N TRP A 27 4.21 -14.15 16.54
CA TRP A 27 4.52 -14.65 15.22
C TRP A 27 3.41 -14.36 14.19
N LEU A 28 2.15 -14.24 14.62
CA LEU A 28 1.03 -13.98 13.72
C LEU A 28 1.16 -12.64 12.97
N PRO A 29 1.43 -11.50 13.64
CA PRO A 29 1.69 -10.25 12.95
C PRO A 29 2.87 -10.33 11.97
N VAL A 30 3.94 -11.02 12.34
CA VAL A 30 5.14 -11.18 11.49
C VAL A 30 4.79 -11.89 10.18
N VAL A 31 4.05 -12.99 10.26
CA VAL A 31 3.60 -13.74 9.07
C VAL A 31 2.65 -12.90 8.22
N ILE A 32 1.68 -12.24 8.84
CA ILE A 32 0.71 -11.39 8.13
C ILE A 32 1.42 -10.25 7.41
N ILE A 33 2.33 -9.53 8.07
CA ILE A 33 3.11 -8.44 7.47
C ILE A 33 3.99 -8.97 6.36
N GLY A 34 4.57 -10.16 6.49
CA GLY A 34 5.34 -10.82 5.44
C GLY A 34 4.50 -11.09 4.18
N ILE A 35 3.29 -11.61 4.34
CA ILE A 35 2.35 -11.86 3.23
C ILE A 35 1.93 -10.54 2.57
N VAL A 36 1.58 -9.53 3.38
CA VAL A 36 1.21 -8.20 2.86
C VAL A 36 2.39 -7.56 2.12
N GLY A 37 3.60 -7.69 2.63
CA GLY A 37 4.81 -7.20 1.97
C GLY A 37 5.09 -7.90 0.63
N ALA A 38 4.90 -9.22 0.56
CA ALA A 38 5.02 -9.97 -0.70
C ALA A 38 3.96 -9.52 -1.73
N ALA A 39 2.72 -9.29 -1.29
CA ALA A 39 1.67 -8.77 -2.16
C ALA A 39 1.96 -7.35 -2.63
N HIS A 40 2.53 -6.48 -1.77
CA HIS A 40 3.01 -5.15 -2.14
C HIS A 40 4.05 -5.21 -3.26
N GLN A 41 5.06 -6.07 -3.13
CA GLN A 41 6.08 -6.23 -4.17
C GLN A 41 5.49 -6.74 -5.48
N SER A 42 4.57 -7.70 -5.41
CA SER A 42 3.85 -8.21 -6.58
C SER A 42 3.00 -7.13 -7.26
N TRP A 43 2.33 -6.29 -6.48
CA TRP A 43 1.61 -5.12 -6.98
C TRP A 43 2.55 -4.15 -7.70
N SER A 44 3.66 -3.76 -7.06
CA SER A 44 4.66 -2.84 -7.60
C SER A 44 5.23 -3.34 -8.93
N ALA A 45 5.63 -4.61 -9.00
CA ALA A 45 6.15 -5.23 -10.22
C ALA A 45 5.13 -5.19 -11.37
N ASN A 46 3.84 -5.43 -11.08
CA ASN A 46 2.78 -5.32 -12.07
C ASN A 46 2.55 -3.88 -12.52
N LEU A 47 2.65 -2.91 -11.61
CA LEU A 47 2.51 -1.49 -11.93
C LEU A 47 3.57 -1.03 -12.95
N PHE A 48 4.85 -1.36 -12.71
CA PHE A 48 5.94 -1.07 -13.66
C PHE A 48 5.73 -1.77 -14.99
N SER A 49 5.26 -3.02 -14.98
CA SER A 49 4.96 -3.75 -16.19
C SER A 49 3.80 -3.15 -16.99
N VAL A 50 2.78 -2.59 -16.32
CA VAL A 50 1.69 -1.85 -16.98
C VAL A 50 2.24 -0.66 -17.75
N GLY A 51 3.17 0.09 -17.14
CA GLY A 51 3.85 1.21 -17.82
C GLY A 51 4.57 0.75 -19.09
N SER A 52 5.37 -0.32 -19.00
CA SER A 52 6.12 -0.84 -20.16
C SER A 52 5.24 -1.45 -21.25
N ASP A 53 4.04 -1.94 -20.90
CA ASP A 53 3.12 -2.54 -21.90
C ASP A 53 2.26 -1.47 -22.60
N LEU A 54 1.99 -0.34 -21.94
CA LEU A 54 1.11 0.70 -22.49
C LEU A 54 1.84 1.73 -23.35
N PHE A 55 3.12 1.98 -23.07
CA PHE A 55 3.87 3.07 -23.70
C PHE A 55 4.93 2.57 -24.69
N PRO A 56 5.28 3.35 -25.73
CA PRO A 56 6.36 3.03 -26.67
C PRO A 56 7.69 2.82 -25.94
N LYS A 57 8.55 1.93 -26.48
CA LYS A 57 9.86 1.62 -25.89
C LYS A 57 10.74 2.85 -25.62
N SER A 58 10.63 3.88 -26.47
CA SER A 58 11.38 5.13 -26.34
C SER A 58 11.02 5.95 -25.10
N THR A 59 9.82 5.78 -24.55
CA THR A 59 9.31 6.56 -23.40
C THR A 59 9.27 5.75 -22.09
N VAL A 60 9.49 4.43 -22.14
CA VAL A 60 9.41 3.55 -20.96
C VAL A 60 10.37 4.01 -19.85
N ALA A 61 11.59 4.40 -20.19
CA ALA A 61 12.56 4.85 -19.18
C ALA A 61 12.07 6.12 -18.44
N THR A 62 11.50 7.07 -19.16
CA THR A 62 10.94 8.30 -18.59
C THR A 62 9.73 7.99 -17.67
N ILE A 63 8.82 7.13 -18.14
CA ILE A 63 7.64 6.73 -17.35
C ILE A 63 8.07 5.99 -16.08
N THR A 64 9.05 5.11 -16.18
CA THR A 64 9.59 4.38 -15.02
C THR A 64 10.23 5.34 -14.02
N GLY A 65 11.00 6.33 -14.52
CA GLY A 65 11.59 7.37 -13.68
C GLY A 65 10.55 8.21 -12.96
N LEU A 66 9.51 8.66 -13.66
CA LEU A 66 8.40 9.41 -13.05
C LEU A 66 7.66 8.59 -11.99
N ASN A 67 7.41 7.30 -12.25
CA ASN A 67 6.81 6.41 -11.26
C ASN A 67 7.70 6.27 -10.03
N GLY A 68 9.02 6.12 -10.21
CA GLY A 68 9.98 6.05 -9.10
C GLY A 68 10.00 7.33 -8.28
N MET A 69 10.03 8.50 -8.92
CA MET A 69 9.96 9.80 -8.24
C MET A 69 8.66 9.96 -7.44
N ALA A 70 7.52 9.70 -8.06
CA ALA A 70 6.22 9.77 -7.38
C ALA A 70 6.15 8.82 -6.19
N GLY A 71 6.64 7.59 -6.35
CA GLY A 71 6.73 6.60 -5.27
C GLY A 71 7.65 7.06 -4.13
N GLY A 72 8.82 7.62 -4.45
CA GLY A 72 9.76 8.15 -3.46
C GLY A 72 9.18 9.31 -2.65
N ILE A 73 8.59 10.30 -3.32
CA ILE A 73 7.93 11.44 -2.66
C ILE A 73 6.78 10.96 -1.78
N SER A 74 5.92 10.08 -2.30
CA SER A 74 4.80 9.52 -1.53
C SER A 74 5.28 8.75 -0.31
N SER A 75 6.32 7.94 -0.45
CA SER A 75 6.91 7.18 0.65
C SER A 75 7.46 8.09 1.73
N PHE A 76 8.18 9.16 1.34
CA PHE A 76 8.69 10.17 2.28
C PHE A 76 7.52 10.81 3.06
N LEU A 77 6.50 11.31 2.37
CA LEU A 77 5.35 11.95 3.02
C LEU A 77 4.61 11.01 3.97
N ILE A 78 4.37 9.75 3.56
CA ILE A 78 3.70 8.77 4.41
C ILE A 78 4.54 8.45 5.65
N ASN A 79 5.86 8.31 5.53
CA ASN A 79 6.73 8.04 6.67
C ASN A 79 6.72 9.21 7.67
N GLU A 80 6.83 10.47 7.19
CA GLU A 80 6.76 11.65 8.05
C GLU A 80 5.40 11.75 8.75
N CYS A 81 4.29 11.64 8.00
CA CYS A 81 2.95 11.68 8.58
C CYS A 81 2.71 10.54 9.58
N SER A 82 3.24 9.35 9.32
CA SER A 82 3.12 8.21 10.23
C SER A 82 3.90 8.44 11.51
N GLY A 83 5.12 9.00 11.43
CA GLY A 83 5.92 9.36 12.60
C GLY A 83 5.18 10.35 13.49
N LEU A 84 4.68 11.44 12.91
CA LEU A 84 3.90 12.46 13.64
C LEU A 84 2.63 11.85 14.27
N LEU A 85 1.93 10.97 13.57
CA LEU A 85 0.76 10.27 14.10
C LEU A 85 1.13 9.40 15.31
N PHE A 86 2.23 8.65 15.23
CA PHE A 86 2.65 7.77 16.33
C PHE A 86 3.06 8.57 17.57
N ASP A 87 3.75 9.67 17.39
CA ASP A 87 4.15 10.56 18.48
C ASP A 87 2.92 11.22 19.12
N HIS A 88 2.02 11.74 18.30
CA HIS A 88 0.75 12.31 18.77
C HIS A 88 -0.09 11.27 19.52
N ALA A 89 -0.26 10.08 18.96
CA ALA A 89 -1.01 9.01 19.61
C ALA A 89 -0.39 8.58 20.95
N ALA A 90 0.95 8.58 21.05
CA ALA A 90 1.65 8.27 22.29
C ALA A 90 1.46 9.34 23.36
N GLN A 91 1.58 10.63 22.97
CA GLN A 91 1.47 11.76 23.90
C GLN A 91 0.05 11.96 24.42
N THR A 92 -0.94 11.84 23.53
CA THR A 92 -2.36 12.07 23.88
C THR A 92 -3.05 10.82 24.42
N GLN A 93 -2.37 9.66 24.43
CA GLN A 93 -2.99 8.36 24.75
C GLN A 93 -4.26 8.11 23.95
N MET A 94 -4.22 8.52 22.66
CA MET A 94 -5.35 8.42 21.75
C MET A 94 -5.92 7.00 21.72
N THR A 95 -7.24 6.88 21.78
CA THR A 95 -7.92 5.58 21.69
C THR A 95 -8.64 5.47 20.36
N PHE A 96 -8.38 4.38 19.62
CA PHE A 96 -9.02 4.08 18.35
C PHE A 96 -9.31 2.59 18.23
N MET A 97 -10.57 2.22 17.96
CA MET A 97 -11.04 0.84 17.78
C MET A 97 -10.56 -0.13 18.88
N GLY A 98 -10.48 0.34 20.14
CA GLY A 98 -10.05 -0.47 21.28
C GLY A 98 -8.54 -0.53 21.54
N PHE A 99 -7.74 0.13 20.69
CA PHE A 99 -6.30 0.30 20.91
C PHE A 99 -6.02 1.69 21.49
N GLN A 100 -5.04 1.78 22.41
CA GLN A 100 -4.68 3.02 23.08
C GLN A 100 -3.19 3.36 22.86
N GLY A 101 -2.89 4.65 22.70
CA GLY A 101 -1.53 5.15 22.49
C GLY A 101 -0.96 4.75 21.12
N LYS A 102 0.33 4.40 21.06
CA LYS A 102 1.00 4.01 19.80
C LYS A 102 0.28 2.90 19.02
N PRO A 103 -0.26 1.83 19.65
CA PRO A 103 -1.05 0.83 18.96
C PRO A 103 -2.24 1.38 18.18
N ALA A 104 -2.90 2.42 18.68
CA ALA A 104 -3.98 3.10 17.92
C ALA A 104 -3.45 3.75 16.65
N GLY A 105 -2.29 4.40 16.71
CA GLY A 105 -1.63 4.97 15.54
C GLY A 105 -1.26 3.92 14.48
N TYR A 106 -0.69 2.79 14.90
CA TYR A 106 -0.39 1.68 13.97
C TYR A 106 -1.65 1.13 13.30
N PHE A 107 -2.72 0.96 14.05
CA PHE A 107 -3.98 0.45 13.49
C PHE A 107 -4.58 1.42 12.45
N ILE A 108 -4.49 2.73 12.66
CA ILE A 108 -4.90 3.74 11.68
C ILE A 108 -4.11 3.60 10.38
N ILE A 109 -2.79 3.42 10.46
CA ILE A 109 -1.94 3.24 9.28
C ILE A 109 -2.31 1.92 8.55
N PHE A 110 -2.57 0.84 9.26
CA PHE A 110 -3.03 -0.41 8.64
C PHE A 110 -4.37 -0.24 7.92
N CYS A 111 -5.32 0.51 8.50
CA CYS A 111 -6.58 0.85 7.84
C CYS A 111 -6.32 1.66 6.56
N PHE A 112 -5.48 2.68 6.63
CA PHE A 112 -5.12 3.49 5.48
C PHE A 112 -4.48 2.64 4.36
N CYS A 113 -3.47 1.84 4.67
CA CYS A 113 -2.81 0.96 3.72
C CYS A 113 -3.79 -0.03 3.09
N SER A 114 -4.70 -0.61 3.88
CA SER A 114 -5.68 -1.58 3.38
C SER A 114 -6.60 -1.00 2.31
N VAL A 115 -7.01 0.27 2.48
CA VAL A 115 -7.91 0.95 1.53
C VAL A 115 -7.14 1.53 0.35
N ALA A 116 -5.90 1.99 0.55
CA ALA A 116 -5.10 2.68 -0.46
C ALA A 116 -4.87 1.84 -1.73
N TYR A 117 -4.65 0.53 -1.59
CA TYR A 117 -4.46 -0.38 -2.73
C TYR A 117 -5.72 -0.57 -3.57
N LEU A 118 -6.88 -0.67 -2.90
CA LEU A 118 -8.18 -0.78 -3.59
C LEU A 118 -8.52 0.52 -4.32
N LEU A 119 -8.24 1.66 -3.69
CA LEU A 119 -8.38 2.98 -4.33
C LEU A 119 -7.44 3.11 -5.52
N GLY A 120 -6.17 2.75 -5.38
CA GLY A 120 -5.18 2.77 -6.45
C GLY A 120 -5.59 1.89 -7.62
N TRP A 121 -6.06 0.68 -7.35
CA TRP A 121 -6.59 -0.20 -8.39
C TRP A 121 -7.83 0.40 -9.10
N SER A 122 -8.76 0.98 -8.34
CA SER A 122 -9.97 1.60 -8.87
C SER A 122 -9.62 2.78 -9.78
N VAL A 123 -8.70 3.66 -9.36
CA VAL A 123 -8.22 4.77 -10.18
C VAL A 123 -7.56 4.26 -11.46
N MET A 124 -6.68 3.27 -11.37
CA MET A 124 -6.07 2.66 -12.55
C MET A 124 -7.13 2.07 -13.50
N LYS A 125 -8.14 1.39 -12.95
CA LYS A 125 -9.21 0.80 -13.76
C LYS A 125 -10.05 1.85 -14.47
N LEU A 126 -10.27 3.01 -13.84
CA LEU A 126 -10.99 4.14 -14.43
C LEU A 126 -10.16 4.83 -15.53
N LEU A 127 -8.85 5.02 -15.29
CA LEU A 127 -7.96 5.67 -16.26
C LEU A 127 -7.61 4.76 -17.45
N VAL A 128 -7.51 3.46 -17.23
CA VAL A 128 -7.19 2.46 -18.25
C VAL A 128 -8.31 1.42 -18.35
N PRO A 129 -9.52 1.82 -18.82
CA PRO A 129 -10.66 0.90 -18.92
C PRO A 129 -10.41 -0.23 -19.92
N ARG A 130 -9.63 0.04 -20.98
CA ARG A 130 -9.19 -0.93 -21.97
C ARG A 130 -7.67 -0.97 -22.01
N TYR A 131 -7.13 -2.12 -21.64
CA TYR A 131 -5.69 -2.38 -21.67
C TYR A 131 -5.20 -2.52 -23.12
N ARG A 132 -4.83 -1.40 -23.75
CA ARG A 132 -4.29 -1.34 -25.12
C ARG A 132 -3.07 -0.44 -25.15
N PRO A 133 -2.00 -0.82 -25.88
CA PRO A 133 -0.85 0.05 -26.07
C PRO A 133 -1.25 1.39 -26.69
N VAL A 134 -0.59 2.45 -26.23
CA VAL A 134 -0.68 3.78 -26.85
C VAL A 134 0.24 3.75 -28.07
N ALA A 135 -0.32 3.98 -29.26
CA ALA A 135 0.42 4.01 -30.51
C ALA A 135 1.29 5.28 -30.63
#